data_3876b7f1093805622aafd131af9fbcb3
#
_entry.id   3876b7f1093805622aafd131af9fbcb3
#
_cell.length_a   1.000
_cell.length_b   1.000
_cell.length_c   1.000
_cell.angle_alpha   90.00
_cell.angle_beta   90.00
_cell.angle_gamma   90.00
#
_symmetry.space_group_name_H-M   'P 1'
#
loop_
_entity.id
_entity.type
_entity.pdbx_description
1 polymer ?
#
loop_
_entity_poly.entity_id
_entity_poly.type
_entity_poly.pdbx_seq_one_letter_code
_entity_poly.pdbx_strand_id
1 'polypeptide(L)'
;MILVLYHDKVIKSDYTEKGWNLTMKKLIALILAAVLCTLCLAACGAKEPATDWEAIQKKGKMIVGVTEFAPMNYYAADGSWTGFDTEFAQAVAAELGIEVEFIVIDWDNKILELDAGSIDCVWNGMTLSAEVLAGMSCTDPYIKNAQVVVMKADKAAQYTTVESMKSLKFVAEASSAGEQAIKDNGLDANYTAVGDQGAALMEVKSGSADACVIDITMANSMTGEGTSYADLTYTIALTSEEYGIGFRKGSDMPAKVNEIMKKLVESGKLNEIAAKYELTDSLVSNQK
;
A
#
# COMPACT_ATOMS: atom_id res chain seq x y z
N MET A 1 68.25 68.19 10.70
CA MET A 1 69.51 67.86 10.02
C MET A 1 69.81 66.38 10.37
N ILE A 2 69.87 65.66 9.37
CA ILE A 2 70.46 64.37 9.00
C ILE A 2 69.44 63.25 8.80
N LEU A 3 69.12 63.14 7.53
CA LEU A 3 68.70 61.91 6.81
C LEU A 3 69.86 60.94 6.82
N VAL A 4 69.65 59.63 6.83
CA VAL A 4 70.34 58.65 5.96
C VAL A 4 69.90 57.22 6.29
N LEU A 5 69.26 56.58 5.27
CA LEU A 5 69.39 55.24 4.78
C LEU A 5 69.22 54.02 5.73
N TYR A 6 68.16 53.28 5.51
CA TYR A 6 68.21 51.82 5.46
C TYR A 6 67.30 51.31 4.34
N HIS A 7 67.88 51.15 3.18
CA HIS A 7 67.35 50.37 2.07
C HIS A 7 68.19 49.06 2.00
N ASP A 8 67.56 47.94 1.75
CA ASP A 8 68.09 46.64 1.58
C ASP A 8 67.92 45.66 2.79
N LYS A 9 66.83 44.88 2.76
CA LYS A 9 66.77 43.46 3.06
C LYS A 9 65.31 42.90 3.18
N VAL A 10 64.49 43.08 2.20
CA VAL A 10 63.19 42.41 2.14
C VAL A 10 62.93 41.95 0.69
N ILE A 11 63.79 41.14 0.13
CA ILE A 11 63.47 40.38 -1.10
C ILE A 11 64.24 39.04 -1.06
N LYS A 12 63.87 38.09 -0.16
CA LYS A 12 64.27 36.69 -0.30
C LYS A 12 63.42 35.68 0.50
N SER A 13 62.26 36.08 1.01
CA SER A 13 61.42 35.16 1.81
C SER A 13 60.14 34.69 1.09
N ASP A 14 59.78 35.28 -0.02
CA ASP A 14 58.42 35.08 -0.60
C ASP A 14 58.29 33.96 -1.64
N TYR A 15 59.39 33.35 -2.07
CA TYR A 15 59.37 32.31 -3.13
C TYR A 15 59.32 30.88 -2.59
N THR A 16 59.63 30.61 -1.32
CA THR A 16 59.62 29.26 -0.74
C THR A 16 58.27 28.88 -0.14
N GLU A 17 57.50 29.85 0.38
CA GLU A 17 56.16 29.57 0.92
C GLU A 17 55.10 29.25 -0.13
N LYS A 18 55.15 29.95 -1.29
CA LYS A 18 54.18 29.65 -2.39
C LYS A 18 54.35 28.27 -3.01
N GLY A 19 55.60 27.77 -3.11
CA GLY A 19 55.89 26.45 -3.65
C GLY A 19 55.42 25.31 -2.73
N TRP A 20 55.63 25.49 -1.43
CA TRP A 20 55.23 24.52 -0.42
C TRP A 20 53.71 24.42 -0.29
N ASN A 21 53.01 25.51 -0.30
CA ASN A 21 51.55 25.54 -0.26
C ASN A 21 50.90 24.88 -1.51
N LEU A 22 51.50 25.02 -2.69
CA LEU A 22 50.97 24.42 -3.92
C LEU A 22 51.17 22.88 -3.95
N THR A 23 52.30 22.40 -3.44
CA THR A 23 52.62 20.96 -3.36
C THR A 23 51.77 20.26 -2.27
N MET A 24 51.62 20.91 -1.11
CA MET A 24 50.75 20.40 -0.04
C MET A 24 49.27 20.36 -0.47
N LYS A 25 48.77 21.40 -1.16
CA LYS A 25 47.38 21.41 -1.69
C LYS A 25 47.17 20.32 -2.73
N LYS A 26 48.14 20.05 -3.60
CA LYS A 26 48.09 18.92 -4.56
C LYS A 26 48.15 17.55 -3.85
N LEU A 27 48.94 17.40 -2.79
CA LEU A 27 49.02 16.17 -2.01
C LEU A 27 47.72 15.89 -1.24
N ILE A 28 47.14 16.92 -0.63
CA ILE A 28 45.85 16.83 0.07
C ILE A 28 44.71 16.50 -0.91
N ALA A 29 44.71 17.11 -2.11
CA ALA A 29 43.74 16.82 -3.15
C ALA A 29 43.87 15.38 -3.67
N LEU A 30 45.09 14.85 -3.79
CA LEU A 30 45.34 13.46 -4.17
C LEU A 30 44.89 12.44 -3.08
N ILE A 31 45.14 12.77 -1.83
CA ILE A 31 44.70 11.94 -0.68
C ILE A 31 43.16 11.95 -0.59
N LEU A 32 42.52 13.11 -0.75
CA LEU A 32 41.05 13.22 -0.78
C LEU A 32 40.43 12.46 -1.96
N ALA A 33 41.05 12.55 -3.15
CA ALA A 33 40.63 11.78 -4.31
C ALA A 33 40.79 10.25 -4.10
N ALA A 34 41.89 9.81 -3.49
CA ALA A 34 42.12 8.40 -3.16
C ALA A 34 41.13 7.89 -2.10
N VAL A 35 40.81 8.70 -1.08
CA VAL A 35 39.79 8.37 -0.06
C VAL A 35 38.39 8.33 -0.68
N LEU A 36 38.05 9.26 -1.59
CA LEU A 36 36.79 9.19 -2.32
C LEU A 36 36.70 7.94 -3.20
N CYS A 37 37.77 7.59 -3.92
CA CYS A 37 37.83 6.38 -4.74
C CYS A 37 37.70 5.10 -3.89
N THR A 38 38.32 5.04 -2.69
CA THR A 38 38.18 3.89 -1.81
C THR A 38 36.79 3.78 -1.19
N LEU A 39 36.09 4.90 -0.91
CA LEU A 39 34.70 4.91 -0.50
C LEU A 39 33.75 4.45 -1.62
N CYS A 40 34.01 4.82 -2.88
CA CYS A 40 33.24 4.32 -4.03
C CYS A 40 33.46 2.82 -4.28
N LEU A 41 34.67 2.29 -4.01
CA LEU A 41 34.97 0.85 -4.17
C LEU A 41 34.39 0.00 -3.02
N ALA A 42 34.23 0.55 -1.83
CA ALA A 42 33.57 -0.14 -0.71
C ALA A 42 32.03 -0.20 -0.87
N ALA A 43 31.42 0.72 -1.62
CA ALA A 43 29.99 0.69 -1.94
C ALA A 43 29.63 -0.34 -3.04
N CYS A 44 30.61 -0.81 -3.84
CA CYS A 44 30.38 -1.79 -4.91
C CYS A 44 30.42 -3.26 -4.47
N GLY A 45 30.43 -3.58 -3.16
CA GLY A 45 30.57 -4.95 -2.66
C GLY A 45 29.29 -5.60 -2.12
N ALA A 46 28.20 -4.88 -1.92
CA ALA A 46 26.94 -5.49 -1.54
C ALA A 46 26.23 -5.99 -2.82
N LYS A 47 26.21 -7.31 -3.01
CA LYS A 47 25.40 -7.93 -4.07
C LYS A 47 23.95 -7.48 -3.86
N GLU A 48 23.37 -6.82 -4.86
CA GLU A 48 21.94 -6.50 -4.84
C GLU A 48 21.14 -7.79 -4.60
N PRO A 49 20.06 -7.75 -3.82
CA PRO A 49 19.19 -8.90 -3.65
C PRO A 49 18.75 -9.44 -5.00
N ALA A 50 18.88 -10.74 -5.20
CA ALA A 50 18.51 -11.36 -6.47
C ALA A 50 16.99 -11.52 -6.61
N THR A 51 16.26 -11.51 -5.47
CA THR A 51 14.81 -11.66 -5.40
C THR A 51 14.20 -10.70 -4.36
N ASP A 52 12.89 -10.50 -4.45
CA ASP A 52 12.15 -9.72 -3.45
C ASP A 52 12.23 -10.36 -2.06
N TRP A 53 12.19 -11.69 -1.99
CA TRP A 53 12.35 -12.39 -0.72
C TRP A 53 13.70 -12.10 -0.06
N GLU A 54 14.80 -12.19 -0.82
CA GLU A 54 16.12 -11.87 -0.27
C GLU A 54 16.20 -10.43 0.25
N ALA A 55 15.55 -9.48 -0.45
CA ALA A 55 15.48 -8.08 -0.04
C ALA A 55 14.71 -7.91 1.28
N ILE A 56 13.53 -8.52 1.38
CA ILE A 56 12.67 -8.49 2.55
C ILE A 56 13.36 -9.17 3.74
N GLN A 57 13.95 -10.35 3.52
CA GLN A 57 14.68 -11.10 4.55
C GLN A 57 15.87 -10.31 5.09
N LYS A 58 16.66 -9.68 4.23
CA LYS A 58 17.78 -8.82 4.61
C LYS A 58 17.32 -7.60 5.42
N LYS A 59 16.18 -7.03 5.07
CA LYS A 59 15.54 -5.91 5.77
C LYS A 59 14.94 -6.33 7.12
N GLY A 60 14.57 -7.61 7.27
CA GLY A 60 13.94 -8.18 8.46
C GLY A 60 12.47 -7.83 8.63
N LYS A 61 11.87 -7.15 7.65
CA LYS A 61 10.47 -6.74 7.69
C LYS A 61 9.85 -6.65 6.30
N MET A 62 8.54 -6.86 6.21
CA MET A 62 7.72 -6.66 5.03
C MET A 62 6.87 -5.38 5.21
N ILE A 63 6.94 -4.48 4.25
CA ILE A 63 6.18 -3.23 4.23
C ILE A 63 4.91 -3.44 3.41
N VAL A 64 3.77 -3.29 4.06
CA VAL A 64 2.43 -3.54 3.51
C VAL A 64 1.73 -2.22 3.24
N GLY A 65 1.36 -1.95 1.99
CA GLY A 65 0.54 -0.81 1.60
C GLY A 65 -0.93 -1.09 1.86
N VAL A 66 -1.59 -0.17 2.57
CA VAL A 66 -3.01 -0.29 2.98
C VAL A 66 -3.73 1.06 2.87
N THR A 67 -5.07 1.00 2.81
CA THR A 67 -5.98 2.09 3.18
C THR A 67 -6.77 1.70 4.42
N GLU A 68 -7.46 2.62 5.08
CA GLU A 68 -8.35 2.29 6.19
C GLU A 68 -9.62 1.63 5.65
N PHE A 69 -9.71 0.33 5.85
CA PHE A 69 -10.75 -0.53 5.29
C PHE A 69 -11.19 -1.60 6.30
N ALA A 70 -12.20 -1.32 7.13
CA ALA A 70 -12.80 -2.34 8.02
C ALA A 70 -13.66 -3.33 7.20
N PRO A 71 -13.60 -4.65 7.50
CA PRO A 71 -12.87 -5.29 8.60
C PRO A 71 -11.46 -5.79 8.22
N MET A 72 -10.90 -5.37 7.07
CA MET A 72 -9.62 -5.89 6.55
C MET A 72 -8.40 -5.28 7.26
N ASN A 73 -8.22 -3.96 7.17
CA ASN A 73 -7.17 -3.20 7.84
C ASN A 73 -7.76 -1.90 8.39
N TYR A 74 -7.73 -1.68 9.69
CA TYR A 74 -8.25 -0.47 10.32
C TYR A 74 -7.60 -0.24 11.66
N TYR A 75 -7.83 0.93 12.26
CA TYR A 75 -7.27 1.26 13.57
C TYR A 75 -8.16 0.75 14.70
N ALA A 76 -7.56 0.04 15.65
CA ALA A 76 -8.17 -0.25 16.94
C ALA A 76 -8.27 1.01 17.81
N ALA A 77 -9.00 0.93 18.91
CA ALA A 77 -9.20 2.08 19.81
C ALA A 77 -7.89 2.62 20.43
N ASP A 78 -6.85 1.80 20.51
CA ASP A 78 -5.53 2.18 21.01
C ASP A 78 -4.61 2.75 19.91
N GLY A 79 -5.10 2.85 18.68
CA GLY A 79 -4.36 3.34 17.52
C GLY A 79 -3.47 2.31 16.84
N SER A 80 -3.49 1.05 17.26
CA SER A 80 -2.79 -0.04 16.57
C SER A 80 -3.58 -0.54 15.35
N TRP A 81 -2.87 -1.07 14.35
CA TRP A 81 -3.50 -1.75 13.23
C TRP A 81 -4.15 -3.06 13.67
N THR A 82 -5.38 -3.29 13.23
CA THR A 82 -6.15 -4.52 13.41
C THR A 82 -6.94 -4.85 12.14
N GLY A 83 -7.63 -5.97 12.11
CA GLY A 83 -8.43 -6.43 10.99
C GLY A 83 -7.96 -7.77 10.44
N PHE A 84 -8.77 -8.36 9.58
CA PHE A 84 -8.51 -9.68 9.03
C PHE A 84 -7.17 -9.73 8.26
N ASP A 85 -6.97 -8.80 7.31
CA ASP A 85 -5.74 -8.76 6.51
C ASP A 85 -4.52 -8.37 7.35
N THR A 86 -4.71 -7.52 8.36
CA THR A 86 -3.65 -7.18 9.32
C THR A 86 -3.17 -8.42 10.08
N GLU A 87 -4.09 -9.19 10.70
CA GLU A 87 -3.73 -10.40 11.43
C GLU A 87 -3.22 -11.51 10.52
N PHE A 88 -3.75 -11.62 9.30
CA PHE A 88 -3.27 -12.58 8.32
C PHE A 88 -1.85 -12.25 7.86
N ALA A 89 -1.54 -10.99 7.56
CA ALA A 89 -0.18 -10.55 7.22
C ALA A 89 0.81 -10.81 8.36
N GLN A 90 0.40 -10.55 9.61
CA GLN A 90 1.20 -10.84 10.80
C GLN A 90 1.45 -12.35 10.96
N ALA A 91 0.44 -13.19 10.72
CA ALA A 91 0.60 -14.64 10.78
C ALA A 91 1.57 -15.17 9.70
N VAL A 92 1.50 -14.63 8.48
CA VAL A 92 2.44 -14.96 7.39
C VAL A 92 3.85 -14.50 7.73
N ALA A 93 4.01 -13.28 8.24
CA ALA A 93 5.33 -12.76 8.63
C ALA A 93 5.98 -13.56 9.76
N ALA A 94 5.18 -14.03 10.73
CA ALA A 94 5.66 -14.91 11.80
C ALA A 94 6.22 -16.24 11.23
N GLU A 95 5.56 -16.85 10.25
CA GLU A 95 6.07 -18.05 9.55
C GLU A 95 7.35 -17.77 8.74
N LEU A 96 7.50 -16.54 8.22
CA LEU A 96 8.69 -16.10 7.51
C LEU A 96 9.85 -15.68 8.43
N GLY A 97 9.59 -15.48 9.75
CA GLY A 97 10.55 -14.99 10.73
C GLY A 97 10.94 -13.52 10.51
N ILE A 98 10.01 -12.69 10.07
CA ILE A 98 10.18 -11.25 9.83
C ILE A 98 9.07 -10.45 10.53
N GLU A 99 9.25 -9.11 10.59
CA GLU A 99 8.23 -8.17 11.06
C GLU A 99 7.32 -7.69 9.92
N VAL A 100 6.17 -7.08 10.27
CA VAL A 100 5.28 -6.36 9.33
C VAL A 100 5.22 -4.90 9.74
N GLU A 101 5.31 -4.02 8.74
CA GLU A 101 5.05 -2.60 8.87
C GLU A 101 3.92 -2.22 7.91
N PHE A 102 2.87 -1.54 8.41
CA PHE A 102 1.76 -1.07 7.60
C PHE A 102 1.94 0.40 7.28
N ILE A 103 1.82 0.76 5.99
CA ILE A 103 1.92 2.14 5.49
C ILE A 103 0.64 2.48 4.75
N VAL A 104 0.01 3.60 5.13
CA VAL A 104 -1.15 4.13 4.40
C VAL A 104 -0.67 4.69 3.06
N ILE A 105 -1.32 4.26 1.98
CA ILE A 105 -1.06 4.71 0.61
C ILE A 105 -2.32 5.34 0.01
N ASP A 106 -2.14 6.13 -1.04
CA ASP A 106 -3.25 6.46 -1.93
C ASP A 106 -3.50 5.26 -2.85
N TRP A 107 -4.75 4.77 -2.86
CA TRP A 107 -5.07 3.51 -3.55
C TRP A 107 -4.80 3.54 -5.06
N ASP A 108 -4.98 4.66 -5.71
CA ASP A 108 -4.68 4.84 -7.14
C ASP A 108 -3.19 4.79 -7.45
N ASN A 109 -2.32 4.96 -6.45
CA ASN A 109 -0.86 4.86 -6.58
C ASN A 109 -0.29 3.48 -6.22
N LYS A 110 -1.11 2.48 -5.88
CA LYS A 110 -0.66 1.16 -5.37
C LYS A 110 0.39 0.45 -6.23
N ILE A 111 0.25 0.49 -7.56
CA ILE A 111 1.23 -0.13 -8.49
C ILE A 111 2.52 0.70 -8.49
N LEU A 112 2.40 2.03 -8.51
CA LEU A 112 3.56 2.92 -8.51
C LEU A 112 4.38 2.77 -7.21
N GLU A 113 3.73 2.64 -6.05
CA GLU A 113 4.38 2.43 -4.76
C GLU A 113 5.13 1.09 -4.70
N LEU A 114 4.56 0.03 -5.30
CA LEU A 114 5.25 -1.26 -5.47
C LEU A 114 6.48 -1.13 -6.36
N ASP A 115 6.35 -0.52 -7.53
CA ASP A 115 7.44 -0.37 -8.50
C ASP A 115 8.56 0.52 -7.97
N ALA A 116 8.22 1.54 -7.19
CA ALA A 116 9.19 2.41 -6.52
C ALA A 116 9.90 1.74 -5.33
N GLY A 117 9.38 0.59 -4.83
CA GLY A 117 9.91 -0.10 -3.66
C GLY A 117 9.59 0.60 -2.33
N SER A 118 8.63 1.53 -2.31
CA SER A 118 8.13 2.16 -1.08
C SER A 118 7.40 1.15 -0.20
N ILE A 119 6.71 0.19 -0.84
CA ILE A 119 6.06 -0.96 -0.20
C ILE A 119 6.54 -2.26 -0.84
N ASP A 120 6.41 -3.36 -0.12
CA ASP A 120 6.75 -4.70 -0.62
C ASP A 120 5.54 -5.42 -1.20
N CYS A 121 4.35 -5.16 -0.65
CA CYS A 121 3.09 -5.70 -1.15
C CYS A 121 1.91 -4.75 -0.87
N VAL A 122 0.82 -4.98 -1.61
CA VAL A 122 -0.51 -4.43 -1.34
C VAL A 122 -1.34 -5.55 -0.75
N TRP A 123 -1.84 -5.35 0.48
CA TRP A 123 -2.62 -6.35 1.21
C TRP A 123 -3.74 -5.66 1.98
N ASN A 124 -4.86 -5.44 1.30
CA ASN A 124 -5.92 -4.57 1.78
C ASN A 124 -7.25 -4.90 1.08
N GLY A 125 -7.70 -6.16 1.18
CA GLY A 125 -8.92 -6.59 0.47
C GLY A 125 -8.83 -6.30 -1.03
N MET A 126 -7.66 -6.54 -1.63
CA MET A 126 -7.43 -6.14 -3.01
C MET A 126 -8.06 -7.11 -4.01
N THR A 127 -9.01 -6.61 -4.79
CA THR A 127 -9.65 -7.37 -5.87
C THR A 127 -8.64 -7.76 -6.96
N LEU A 128 -8.62 -9.03 -7.33
CA LEU A 128 -7.82 -9.57 -8.44
C LEU A 128 -8.40 -9.17 -9.79
N SER A 129 -8.48 -7.87 -10.05
CA SER A 129 -8.97 -7.32 -11.32
C SER A 129 -7.99 -7.56 -12.47
N ALA A 130 -8.44 -7.38 -13.71
CA ALA A 130 -7.58 -7.49 -14.90
C ALA A 130 -6.39 -6.50 -14.85
N GLU A 131 -6.60 -5.29 -14.32
CA GLU A 131 -5.55 -4.28 -14.14
C GLU A 131 -4.52 -4.73 -13.12
N VAL A 132 -4.96 -5.19 -11.95
CA VAL A 132 -4.10 -5.71 -10.88
C VAL A 132 -3.26 -6.88 -11.38
N LEU A 133 -3.88 -7.86 -12.04
CA LEU A 133 -3.18 -9.03 -12.59
C LEU A 133 -2.19 -8.67 -13.73
N ALA A 134 -2.44 -7.60 -14.47
CA ALA A 134 -1.51 -7.09 -15.47
C ALA A 134 -0.30 -6.38 -14.81
N GLY A 135 -0.52 -5.58 -13.77
CA GLY A 135 0.50 -4.75 -13.11
C GLY A 135 1.29 -5.44 -12.00
N MET A 136 0.73 -6.47 -11.38
CA MET A 136 1.32 -7.14 -10.20
C MET A 136 1.52 -8.64 -10.43
N SER A 137 2.36 -9.26 -9.59
CA SER A 137 2.35 -10.70 -9.32
C SER A 137 1.54 -10.95 -8.06
N CYS A 138 0.45 -11.72 -8.18
CA CYS A 138 -0.51 -11.90 -7.10
C CYS A 138 -0.48 -13.31 -6.53
N THR A 139 -0.93 -13.46 -5.28
CA THR A 139 -1.20 -14.75 -4.65
C THR A 139 -2.44 -15.41 -5.26
N ASP A 140 -2.66 -16.66 -4.89
CA ASP A 140 -3.97 -17.28 -5.02
C ASP A 140 -5.02 -16.49 -4.22
N PRO A 141 -6.31 -16.54 -4.62
CA PRO A 141 -7.37 -15.84 -3.91
C PRO A 141 -7.61 -16.43 -2.51
N TYR A 142 -7.99 -15.56 -1.55
CA TYR A 142 -8.24 -15.99 -0.18
C TYR A 142 -9.65 -15.65 0.34
N ILE A 143 -10.30 -14.58 -0.15
CA ILE A 143 -11.67 -14.14 0.21
C ILE A 143 -12.50 -13.97 -1.04
N LYS A 144 -13.78 -14.37 -1.01
CA LYS A 144 -14.80 -13.98 -1.99
C LYS A 144 -15.40 -12.65 -1.61
N ASN A 145 -15.58 -11.79 -2.59
CA ASN A 145 -16.12 -10.44 -2.43
C ASN A 145 -17.12 -10.11 -3.56
N ALA A 146 -17.75 -8.97 -3.42
CA ALA A 146 -18.57 -8.33 -4.45
C ALA A 146 -18.55 -6.82 -4.25
N GLN A 147 -18.65 -6.05 -5.32
CA GLN A 147 -18.94 -4.63 -5.25
C GLN A 147 -20.45 -4.42 -5.14
N VAL A 148 -20.90 -3.72 -4.10
CA VAL A 148 -22.32 -3.52 -3.79
C VAL A 148 -22.68 -2.04 -3.79
N VAL A 149 -23.93 -1.75 -4.17
CA VAL A 149 -24.47 -0.39 -4.11
C VAL A 149 -25.04 -0.12 -2.73
N VAL A 150 -24.44 0.81 -2.00
CA VAL A 150 -24.91 1.28 -0.67
C VAL A 150 -25.62 2.61 -0.82
N MET A 151 -26.74 2.75 -0.14
CA MET A 151 -27.55 3.97 -0.10
C MET A 151 -28.33 4.09 1.22
N LYS A 152 -29.08 5.16 1.40
CA LYS A 152 -29.97 5.30 2.56
C LYS A 152 -31.04 4.22 2.56
N ALA A 153 -31.26 3.59 3.72
CA ALA A 153 -32.17 2.46 3.88
C ALA A 153 -33.63 2.81 3.49
N ASP A 154 -34.07 4.03 3.75
CA ASP A 154 -35.43 4.51 3.41
C ASP A 154 -35.66 4.64 1.90
N LYS A 155 -34.59 4.67 1.09
CA LYS A 155 -34.65 4.77 -0.36
C LYS A 155 -34.42 3.42 -1.06
N ALA A 156 -33.79 2.47 -0.39
CA ALA A 156 -33.28 1.22 -0.98
C ALA A 156 -34.33 0.42 -1.77
N ALA A 157 -35.59 0.37 -1.29
CA ALA A 157 -36.65 -0.35 -1.93
C ALA A 157 -37.03 0.16 -3.34
N GLN A 158 -36.63 1.39 -3.68
CA GLN A 158 -36.90 2.02 -4.99
C GLN A 158 -35.82 1.70 -6.02
N TYR A 159 -34.65 1.22 -5.57
CA TYR A 159 -33.44 1.04 -6.38
C TYR A 159 -32.94 -0.41 -6.29
N THR A 160 -33.62 -1.29 -7.01
CA THR A 160 -33.34 -2.74 -6.99
C THR A 160 -32.76 -3.26 -8.31
N THR A 161 -32.55 -2.38 -9.27
CA THR A 161 -31.94 -2.70 -10.58
C THR A 161 -30.99 -1.62 -11.01
N VAL A 162 -29.96 -1.94 -11.80
CA VAL A 162 -29.02 -0.97 -12.38
C VAL A 162 -29.75 0.14 -13.13
N GLU A 163 -30.79 -0.21 -13.92
CA GLU A 163 -31.55 0.76 -14.71
C GLU A 163 -32.22 1.83 -13.82
N SER A 164 -32.75 1.44 -12.66
CA SER A 164 -33.37 2.39 -11.72
C SER A 164 -32.40 3.40 -11.11
N MET A 165 -31.08 3.09 -11.15
CA MET A 165 -30.03 3.87 -10.50
C MET A 165 -29.31 4.85 -11.43
N LYS A 166 -29.53 4.83 -12.73
CA LYS A 166 -28.76 5.60 -13.74
C LYS A 166 -28.76 7.12 -13.55
N SER A 167 -29.75 7.66 -12.86
CA SER A 167 -29.85 9.11 -12.57
C SER A 167 -29.22 9.51 -11.23
N LEU A 168 -28.80 8.53 -10.41
CA LEU A 168 -28.25 8.78 -9.08
C LEU A 168 -26.84 9.38 -9.17
N LYS A 169 -26.48 10.13 -8.14
CA LYS A 169 -25.11 10.61 -7.93
C LYS A 169 -24.32 9.55 -7.18
N PHE A 170 -23.33 8.98 -7.85
CA PHE A 170 -22.47 7.94 -7.31
C PHE A 170 -21.13 8.47 -6.82
N VAL A 171 -20.59 7.83 -5.78
CA VAL A 171 -19.19 7.96 -5.34
C VAL A 171 -18.57 6.58 -5.13
N ALA A 172 -17.27 6.46 -5.36
CA ALA A 172 -16.44 5.32 -4.98
C ALA A 172 -14.99 5.78 -4.81
N GLU A 173 -14.17 4.96 -4.16
CA GLU A 173 -12.74 5.18 -4.04
C GLU A 173 -12.07 5.19 -5.42
N ALA A 174 -11.18 6.16 -5.65
CA ALA A 174 -10.47 6.31 -6.91
C ALA A 174 -9.66 5.04 -7.26
N SER A 175 -9.72 4.61 -8.53
CA SER A 175 -9.01 3.42 -9.06
C SER A 175 -9.28 2.12 -8.28
N SER A 176 -10.45 2.04 -7.64
CA SER A 176 -10.95 0.83 -6.98
C SER A 176 -11.77 -0.05 -7.92
N ALA A 177 -12.05 -1.28 -7.48
CA ALA A 177 -13.00 -2.17 -8.14
C ALA A 177 -14.43 -1.57 -8.13
N GLY A 178 -14.78 -0.77 -7.11
CA GLY A 178 -16.04 -0.05 -7.03
C GLY A 178 -16.20 1.01 -8.11
N GLU A 179 -15.16 1.80 -8.36
CA GLU A 179 -15.16 2.75 -9.48
C GLU A 179 -15.33 2.03 -10.82
N GLN A 180 -14.60 0.93 -11.03
CA GLN A 180 -14.71 0.15 -12.26
C GLN A 180 -16.11 -0.45 -12.41
N ALA A 181 -16.71 -0.97 -11.33
CA ALA A 181 -18.07 -1.51 -11.35
C ALA A 181 -19.11 -0.44 -11.71
N ILE A 182 -18.95 0.80 -11.24
CA ILE A 182 -19.81 1.94 -11.66
C ILE A 182 -19.73 2.15 -13.16
N LYS A 183 -18.52 2.22 -13.72
CA LYS A 183 -18.27 2.44 -15.15
C LYS A 183 -18.81 1.30 -16.00
N ASP A 184 -18.55 0.05 -15.65
CA ASP A 184 -18.96 -1.14 -16.39
C ASP A 184 -20.48 -1.31 -16.43
N ASN A 185 -21.19 -0.78 -15.45
CA ASN A 185 -22.65 -0.81 -15.38
C ASN A 185 -23.34 0.46 -15.93
N GLY A 186 -22.57 1.42 -16.47
CA GLY A 186 -23.09 2.67 -17.03
C GLY A 186 -23.78 3.56 -16.00
N LEU A 187 -23.23 3.59 -14.78
CA LEU A 187 -23.69 4.41 -13.64
C LEU A 187 -22.82 5.66 -13.42
N ASP A 188 -21.89 5.93 -14.33
CA ASP A 188 -20.87 6.97 -14.23
C ASP A 188 -21.29 8.37 -14.70
N ALA A 189 -22.54 8.54 -15.15
CA ALA A 189 -23.05 9.82 -15.64
C ALA A 189 -22.93 10.96 -14.61
N ASN A 190 -23.08 10.66 -13.30
CA ASN A 190 -22.97 11.59 -12.18
C ASN A 190 -22.01 11.01 -11.12
N TYR A 191 -20.85 10.51 -11.54
CA TYR A 191 -19.85 9.91 -10.66
C TYR A 191 -18.82 10.94 -10.16
N THR A 192 -18.37 10.75 -8.92
CA THR A 192 -17.24 11.48 -8.32
C THR A 192 -16.36 10.52 -7.54
N ALA A 193 -15.05 10.54 -7.78
CA ALA A 193 -14.09 9.77 -7.02
C ALA A 193 -13.85 10.38 -5.63
N VAL A 194 -13.60 9.53 -4.64
CA VAL A 194 -13.18 9.89 -3.27
C VAL A 194 -11.90 9.17 -2.87
N GLY A 195 -11.30 9.55 -1.75
CA GLY A 195 -9.98 9.06 -1.35
C GLY A 195 -9.97 7.63 -0.80
N ASP A 196 -11.08 7.18 -0.19
CA ASP A 196 -11.25 5.84 0.38
C ASP A 196 -12.73 5.47 0.48
N GLN A 197 -13.02 4.19 0.78
CA GLN A 197 -14.40 3.70 0.88
C GLN A 197 -15.15 4.26 2.09
N GLY A 198 -14.46 4.59 3.19
CA GLY A 198 -15.04 5.25 4.36
C GLY A 198 -15.56 6.64 4.01
N ALA A 199 -14.79 7.42 3.21
CA ALA A 199 -15.22 8.70 2.66
C ALA A 199 -16.46 8.53 1.76
N ALA A 200 -16.52 7.46 0.95
CA ALA A 200 -17.71 7.18 0.13
C ALA A 200 -18.96 6.96 0.99
N LEU A 201 -18.88 6.21 2.08
CA LEU A 201 -19.97 6.03 3.04
C LEU A 201 -20.40 7.36 3.70
N MET A 202 -19.44 8.24 4.04
CA MET A 202 -19.71 9.55 4.61
C MET A 202 -20.47 10.46 3.64
N GLU A 203 -20.12 10.45 2.35
CA GLU A 203 -20.83 11.23 1.31
C GLU A 203 -22.31 10.79 1.20
N VAL A 204 -22.59 9.49 1.26
CA VAL A 204 -23.97 8.98 1.25
C VAL A 204 -24.71 9.33 2.54
N LYS A 205 -24.05 9.17 3.70
CA LYS A 205 -24.63 9.51 5.01
C LYS A 205 -25.01 10.98 5.10
N SER A 206 -24.14 11.87 4.62
CA SER A 206 -24.39 13.33 4.60
C SER A 206 -25.48 13.75 3.59
N GLY A 207 -25.76 12.92 2.59
CA GLY A 207 -26.64 13.24 1.48
C GLY A 207 -25.96 14.04 0.35
N SER A 208 -24.63 14.14 0.36
CA SER A 208 -23.85 14.73 -0.74
C SER A 208 -23.83 13.83 -1.99
N ALA A 209 -23.96 12.52 -1.79
CA ALA A 209 -24.17 11.50 -2.82
C ALA A 209 -25.46 10.71 -2.54
N ASP A 210 -26.08 10.15 -3.59
CA ASP A 210 -27.24 9.28 -3.45
C ASP A 210 -26.85 7.85 -3.11
N ALA A 211 -25.74 7.37 -3.66
CA ALA A 211 -25.22 6.02 -3.48
C ALA A 211 -23.70 5.98 -3.58
N CYS A 212 -23.11 4.97 -2.97
CA CYS A 212 -21.72 4.60 -3.21
C CYS A 212 -21.60 3.13 -3.63
N VAL A 213 -20.47 2.79 -4.26
CA VAL A 213 -20.12 1.40 -4.55
C VAL A 213 -18.87 1.07 -3.74
N ILE A 214 -19.00 0.06 -2.90
CA ILE A 214 -17.96 -0.42 -1.99
C ILE A 214 -17.98 -1.94 -1.92
N ASP A 215 -16.97 -2.50 -1.31
CA ASP A 215 -16.86 -3.94 -1.04
C ASP A 215 -17.95 -4.43 -0.08
N ILE A 216 -18.54 -5.60 -0.38
CA ILE A 216 -19.58 -6.19 0.47
C ILE A 216 -19.04 -6.51 1.87
N THR A 217 -17.75 -6.81 2.01
CA THR A 217 -17.09 -7.02 3.29
C THR A 217 -17.17 -5.76 4.17
N MET A 218 -16.90 -4.57 3.61
CA MET A 218 -17.08 -3.30 4.31
C MET A 218 -18.55 -3.00 4.55
N ALA A 219 -19.40 -3.19 3.53
CA ALA A 219 -20.83 -2.93 3.68
C ALA A 219 -21.45 -3.73 4.85
N ASN A 220 -21.13 -5.03 4.96
CA ASN A 220 -21.58 -5.89 6.07
C ASN A 220 -21.05 -5.42 7.44
N SER A 221 -19.81 -4.95 7.52
CA SER A 221 -19.19 -4.49 8.77
C SER A 221 -19.66 -3.09 9.20
N MET A 222 -19.98 -2.21 8.26
CA MET A 222 -20.13 -0.79 8.54
C MET A 222 -21.56 -0.29 8.40
N THR A 223 -22.49 -1.02 7.71
CA THR A 223 -23.87 -0.55 7.44
C THR A 223 -24.91 -1.43 8.11
N GLY A 224 -26.08 -0.86 8.40
CA GLY A 224 -27.18 -1.55 9.07
C GLY A 224 -27.21 -1.32 10.57
N GLU A 225 -28.26 -1.83 11.22
CA GLU A 225 -28.52 -1.63 12.65
C GLU A 225 -27.34 -2.09 13.52
N GLY A 226 -26.94 -1.25 14.48
CA GLY A 226 -25.82 -1.53 15.39
C GLY A 226 -24.44 -1.15 14.86
N THR A 227 -24.33 -0.66 13.63
CA THR A 227 -23.06 -0.25 13.01
C THR A 227 -22.87 1.27 12.97
N SER A 228 -21.71 1.72 12.48
CA SER A 228 -21.38 3.14 12.33
C SER A 228 -22.30 3.89 11.35
N TYR A 229 -22.90 3.19 10.39
CA TYR A 229 -23.81 3.71 9.38
C TYR A 229 -25.15 2.99 9.42
N ALA A 230 -25.82 3.03 10.58
CA ALA A 230 -27.07 2.31 10.83
C ALA A 230 -28.24 2.71 9.90
N ASP A 231 -28.18 3.90 9.30
CA ASP A 231 -29.17 4.42 8.35
C ASP A 231 -28.85 4.08 6.88
N LEU A 232 -27.74 3.39 6.64
CA LEU A 232 -27.36 2.91 5.30
C LEU A 232 -27.58 1.40 5.17
N THR A 233 -27.82 0.97 3.94
CA THR A 233 -27.91 -0.44 3.56
C THR A 233 -27.42 -0.64 2.12
N TYR A 234 -27.02 -1.84 1.76
CA TYR A 234 -26.76 -2.15 0.36
C TYR A 234 -27.97 -2.84 -0.31
N THR A 235 -28.06 -2.71 -1.62
CA THR A 235 -29.20 -3.17 -2.42
C THR A 235 -28.82 -4.30 -3.35
N ILE A 236 -27.98 -4.04 -4.35
CA ILE A 236 -27.57 -5.01 -5.37
C ILE A 236 -26.07 -5.17 -5.39
N ALA A 237 -25.60 -6.36 -5.75
CA ALA A 237 -24.21 -6.61 -6.11
C ALA A 237 -24.03 -6.33 -7.62
N LEU A 238 -22.98 -5.60 -7.95
CA LEU A 238 -22.60 -5.28 -9.33
C LEU A 238 -21.57 -6.28 -9.88
N THR A 239 -20.76 -6.89 -9.00
CA THR A 239 -19.71 -7.86 -9.35
C THR A 239 -19.79 -9.10 -8.47
N SER A 240 -19.01 -10.12 -8.87
CA SER A 240 -18.58 -11.22 -8.02
C SER A 240 -17.08 -11.39 -8.26
N GLU A 241 -16.28 -11.31 -7.21
CA GLU A 241 -14.84 -11.17 -7.30
C GLU A 241 -14.11 -11.83 -6.14
N GLU A 242 -12.80 -11.84 -6.16
CA GLU A 242 -11.96 -12.44 -5.13
C GLU A 242 -10.81 -11.51 -4.76
N TYR A 243 -10.38 -11.55 -3.49
CA TYR A 243 -9.20 -10.84 -3.01
C TYR A 243 -7.95 -11.68 -3.11
N GLY A 244 -6.85 -11.02 -3.45
CA GLY A 244 -5.50 -11.54 -3.41
C GLY A 244 -4.51 -10.50 -2.88
N ILE A 245 -3.26 -10.93 -2.71
CA ILE A 245 -2.17 -10.08 -2.25
C ILE A 245 -1.28 -9.77 -3.45
N GLY A 246 -1.00 -8.47 -3.69
CA GLY A 246 -0.21 -8.02 -4.82
C GLY A 246 1.22 -7.70 -4.43
N PHE A 247 2.17 -8.18 -5.22
CA PHE A 247 3.60 -7.92 -5.14
C PHE A 247 4.09 -7.31 -6.46
N ARG A 248 5.31 -6.76 -6.47
CA ARG A 248 5.94 -6.28 -7.72
C ARG A 248 5.85 -7.33 -8.82
N LYS A 249 5.69 -6.88 -10.04
CA LYS A 249 5.66 -7.79 -11.20
C LYS A 249 6.95 -8.60 -11.28
N GLY A 250 6.83 -9.93 -11.36
CA GLY A 250 7.96 -10.85 -11.37
C GLY A 250 8.51 -11.23 -9.99
N SER A 251 7.89 -10.79 -8.89
CA SER A 251 8.26 -11.16 -7.52
C SER A 251 8.12 -12.67 -7.27
N ASP A 252 9.02 -13.21 -6.43
CA ASP A 252 8.98 -14.59 -5.94
C ASP A 252 8.11 -14.76 -4.69
N MET A 253 7.63 -13.65 -4.12
CA MET A 253 6.84 -13.63 -2.88
C MET A 253 5.48 -14.33 -2.99
N PRO A 254 4.69 -14.20 -4.09
CA PRO A 254 3.38 -14.87 -4.16
C PRO A 254 3.44 -16.36 -3.91
N ALA A 255 4.42 -17.06 -4.50
CA ALA A 255 4.59 -18.50 -4.30
C ALA A 255 4.87 -18.84 -2.84
N LYS A 256 5.73 -18.07 -2.15
CA LYS A 256 6.03 -18.27 -0.71
C LYS A 256 4.81 -18.01 0.17
N VAL A 257 4.07 -16.95 -0.12
CA VAL A 257 2.86 -16.62 0.65
C VAL A 257 1.77 -17.67 0.43
N ASN A 258 1.59 -18.19 -0.77
CA ASN A 258 0.65 -19.27 -1.06
C ASN A 258 0.97 -20.55 -0.27
N GLU A 259 2.26 -20.92 -0.17
CA GLU A 259 2.67 -22.08 0.64
C GLU A 259 2.33 -21.88 2.14
N ILE A 260 2.55 -20.67 2.66
CA ILE A 260 2.24 -20.33 4.05
C ILE A 260 0.72 -20.26 4.26
N MET A 261 -0.02 -19.62 3.35
CA MET A 261 -1.48 -19.57 3.39
C MET A 261 -2.07 -20.98 3.48
N LYS A 262 -1.57 -21.92 2.67
CA LYS A 262 -1.99 -23.33 2.74
C LYS A 262 -1.76 -23.93 4.13
N LYS A 263 -0.60 -23.71 4.76
CA LYS A 263 -0.32 -24.17 6.14
C LYS A 263 -1.27 -23.53 7.15
N LEU A 264 -1.57 -22.25 7.03
CA LEU A 264 -2.50 -21.55 7.92
C LEU A 264 -3.94 -22.06 7.76
N VAL A 265 -4.34 -22.44 6.55
CA VAL A 265 -5.62 -23.13 6.29
C VAL A 265 -5.63 -24.52 6.93
N GLU A 266 -4.60 -25.36 6.68
CA GLU A 266 -4.49 -26.72 7.20
C GLU A 266 -4.44 -26.78 8.74
N SER A 267 -3.80 -25.80 9.37
CA SER A 267 -3.75 -25.67 10.84
C SER A 267 -5.03 -25.09 11.46
N GLY A 268 -5.95 -24.57 10.64
CA GLY A 268 -7.15 -23.87 11.11
C GLY A 268 -6.91 -22.42 11.53
N LYS A 269 -5.65 -21.93 11.48
CA LYS A 269 -5.31 -20.57 11.94
C LYS A 269 -5.99 -19.48 11.11
N LEU A 270 -6.10 -19.65 9.79
CA LEU A 270 -6.79 -18.69 8.93
C LEU A 270 -8.30 -18.63 9.26
N ASN A 271 -8.93 -19.77 9.55
CA ASN A 271 -10.32 -19.83 10.01
C ASN A 271 -10.52 -19.15 11.38
N GLU A 272 -9.57 -19.32 12.30
CA GLU A 272 -9.59 -18.63 13.60
C GLU A 272 -9.56 -17.11 13.43
N ILE A 273 -8.69 -16.60 12.55
CA ILE A 273 -8.61 -15.17 12.22
C ILE A 273 -9.93 -14.72 11.57
N ALA A 274 -10.41 -15.42 10.55
CA ALA A 274 -11.64 -15.06 9.84
C ALA A 274 -12.87 -15.00 10.76
N ALA A 275 -12.96 -15.90 11.73
CA ALA A 275 -14.08 -15.94 12.68
C ALA A 275 -14.16 -14.66 13.56
N LYS A 276 -13.04 -14.02 13.88
CA LYS A 276 -13.04 -12.77 14.65
C LYS A 276 -13.70 -11.62 13.90
N TYR A 277 -13.69 -11.67 12.57
CA TYR A 277 -14.15 -10.61 11.68
C TYR A 277 -15.40 -11.02 10.87
N GLU A 278 -16.06 -12.12 11.25
CA GLU A 278 -17.27 -12.65 10.59
C GLU A 278 -17.05 -12.99 9.09
N LEU A 279 -15.82 -13.35 8.71
CA LEU A 279 -15.43 -13.66 7.32
C LEU A 279 -15.27 -15.15 7.02
N THR A 280 -15.62 -16.05 7.94
CA THR A 280 -15.42 -17.50 7.76
C THR A 280 -16.10 -18.03 6.50
N ASP A 281 -17.33 -17.59 6.22
CA ASP A 281 -18.09 -18.02 5.04
C ASP A 281 -17.59 -17.39 3.73
N SER A 282 -16.79 -16.33 3.82
CA SER A 282 -16.18 -15.65 2.67
C SER A 282 -14.82 -16.25 2.28
N LEU A 283 -14.21 -17.09 3.14
CA LEU A 283 -12.93 -17.73 2.81
C LEU A 283 -13.06 -18.65 1.60
N VAL A 284 -12.18 -18.48 0.60
CA VAL A 284 -12.14 -19.34 -0.59
C VAL A 284 -11.88 -20.80 -0.21
N SER A 285 -11.02 -21.04 0.81
CA SER A 285 -10.72 -22.38 1.31
C SER A 285 -11.94 -23.14 1.89
N ASN A 286 -12.99 -22.44 2.29
CA ASN A 286 -14.22 -23.01 2.85
C ASN A 286 -15.31 -23.23 1.79
N GLN A 287 -15.10 -22.80 0.55
CA GLN A 287 -16.06 -23.01 -0.54
C GLN A 287 -15.90 -24.43 -1.09
N LYS A 288 -17.01 -25.17 -1.17
CA LYS A 288 -17.08 -26.54 -1.74
C LYS A 288 -17.56 -26.51 -3.17
#